data_2d25b66e5c2d50e42096265a659237e2
#
_entry.id   2d25b66e5c2d50e42096265a659237e2
#
_cell.length_a   1.000
_cell.length_b   1.000
_cell.length_c   1.000
_cell.angle_alpha   90.00
_cell.angle_beta   90.00
_cell.angle_gamma   90.00
#
_symmetry.space_group_name_H-M   'P 1'
#
loop_
_entity.id
_entity.type
_entity.pdbx_description
1 polymer ?
#
loop_
_entity_poly.entity_id
_entity_poly.type
_entity_poly.pdbx_seq_one_letter_code
_entity_poly.pdbx_strand_id
1 'polypeptide(L)'
;MSRITFAEEGWADYLYWQSQDKKTLQKINRLLKSIGREGPLEGEGKPERLKHKNGEFSRRIDNENRLVYEFADDTIIVKACRGHYDD
;
A
#
# COMPACT_ATOMS: atom_id res chain seq x y z
N MET A 1 11.81 6.43 11.16
CA MET A 1 10.71 6.79 10.28
C MET A 1 11.03 6.35 8.86
N SER A 2 10.11 5.62 8.23
CA SER A 2 10.35 5.07 6.90
C SER A 2 10.24 6.11 5.81
N ARG A 3 10.98 5.92 4.75
CA ARG A 3 10.80 6.69 3.52
C ARG A 3 9.66 6.09 2.74
N ILE A 4 8.94 6.92 2.00
CA ILE A 4 7.86 6.47 1.12
C ILE A 4 8.19 6.92 -0.28
N THR A 5 8.19 5.97 -1.21
CA THR A 5 8.37 6.27 -2.62
C THR A 5 7.29 5.54 -3.41
N PHE A 6 7.07 5.96 -4.64
CA PHE A 6 6.00 5.42 -5.46
C PHE A 6 6.56 4.93 -6.78
N ALA A 7 6.16 3.73 -7.18
CA ALA A 7 6.31 3.31 -8.55
C ALA A 7 5.30 4.11 -9.39
N GLU A 8 5.47 4.11 -10.69
CA GLU A 8 4.65 4.92 -11.59
C GLU A 8 3.16 4.64 -11.42
N GLU A 9 2.78 3.36 -11.38
CA GLU A 9 1.37 3.01 -11.22
C GLU A 9 0.85 3.40 -9.84
N GLY A 10 1.66 3.21 -8.80
CA GLY A 10 1.27 3.59 -7.45
C GLY A 10 1.02 5.08 -7.33
N TRP A 11 1.85 5.87 -7.97
CA TRP A 11 1.68 7.33 -7.97
C TRP A 11 0.40 7.72 -8.69
N ALA A 12 0.14 7.13 -9.86
CA ALA A 12 -1.09 7.42 -10.62
C ALA A 12 -2.33 7.05 -9.80
N ASP A 13 -2.29 5.90 -9.10
CA ASP A 13 -3.40 5.48 -8.25
C ASP A 13 -3.62 6.44 -7.09
N TYR A 14 -2.54 6.88 -6.46
CA TYR A 14 -2.62 7.81 -5.34
C TYR A 14 -3.24 9.13 -5.77
N LEU A 15 -2.83 9.66 -6.93
CA LEU A 15 -3.41 10.88 -7.48
C LEU A 15 -4.89 10.69 -7.82
N TYR A 16 -5.26 9.51 -8.31
CA TYR A 16 -6.66 9.21 -8.58
C TYR A 16 -7.51 9.39 -7.32
N TRP A 17 -7.10 8.79 -6.21
CA TRP A 17 -7.85 8.90 -4.96
C TRP A 17 -7.88 10.33 -4.43
N GLN A 18 -6.83 11.10 -4.65
CA GLN A 18 -6.76 12.47 -4.20
C GLN A 18 -7.88 13.31 -4.78
N SER A 19 -8.30 13.03 -6.02
CA SER A 19 -9.37 13.76 -6.68
C SER A 19 -10.72 13.07 -6.59
N GLN A 20 -10.78 11.78 -6.29
CA GLN A 20 -12.02 11.02 -6.36
C GLN A 20 -12.62 10.65 -5.01
N ASP A 21 -11.81 10.36 -4.01
CA ASP A 21 -12.34 9.89 -2.74
C ASP A 21 -11.35 10.13 -1.60
N LYS A 22 -11.59 11.19 -0.86
CA LYS A 22 -10.70 11.57 0.23
C LYS A 22 -10.69 10.56 1.38
N LYS A 23 -11.79 9.85 1.61
CA LYS A 23 -11.82 8.84 2.67
C LYS A 23 -10.89 7.68 2.32
N THR A 24 -10.89 7.26 1.07
CA THR A 24 -9.98 6.21 0.61
C THR A 24 -8.54 6.68 0.71
N LEU A 25 -8.27 7.91 0.32
CA LEU A 25 -6.94 8.49 0.45
C LEU A 25 -6.47 8.48 1.90
N GLN A 26 -7.33 8.88 2.83
CA GLN A 26 -6.99 8.88 4.25
C GLN A 26 -6.71 7.47 4.76
N LYS A 27 -7.45 6.48 4.27
CA LYS A 27 -7.19 5.08 4.65
C LYS A 27 -5.81 4.65 4.15
N ILE A 28 -5.49 4.97 2.91
CA ILE A 28 -4.17 4.65 2.34
C ILE A 28 -3.08 5.29 3.19
N ASN A 29 -3.26 6.56 3.55
CA ASN A 29 -2.27 7.26 4.39
C ASN A 29 -2.09 6.58 5.74
N ARG A 30 -3.19 6.10 6.36
CA ARG A 30 -3.09 5.36 7.61
C ARG A 30 -2.34 4.05 7.45
N LEU A 31 -2.59 3.35 6.34
CA LEU A 31 -1.89 2.10 6.06
C LEU A 31 -0.39 2.33 5.89
N LEU A 32 -0.01 3.40 5.19
CA LEU A 32 1.39 3.73 5.02
C LEU A 32 2.06 4.05 6.35
N LYS A 33 1.37 4.76 7.23
CA LYS A 33 1.90 5.02 8.57
C LYS A 33 2.04 3.72 9.37
N SER A 34 1.09 2.82 9.24
CA SER A 34 1.14 1.53 9.93
C SER A 34 2.35 0.71 9.46
N ILE A 35 2.61 0.69 8.15
CA ILE A 35 3.79 -0.01 7.62
C ILE A 35 5.07 0.57 8.22
N GLY A 36 5.19 1.88 8.22
CA GLY A 36 6.39 2.56 8.72
C GLY A 36 6.62 2.33 10.21
N ARG A 37 5.54 2.22 10.99
CA ARG A 37 5.63 2.06 12.42
C ARG A 37 5.77 0.61 12.85
N GLU A 38 5.10 -0.30 12.18
CA GLU A 38 4.96 -1.68 12.63
C GLU A 38 5.60 -2.71 11.72
N GLY A 39 6.08 -2.30 10.56
CA GLY A 39 6.74 -3.20 9.63
C GLY A 39 5.80 -3.73 8.54
N PRO A 40 6.34 -4.49 7.59
CA PRO A 40 5.57 -4.88 6.41
C PRO A 40 4.45 -5.88 6.67
N LEU A 41 4.51 -6.67 7.75
CA LEU A 41 3.53 -7.73 7.98
C LEU A 41 2.72 -7.56 9.26
N GLU A 42 2.79 -6.40 9.89
CA GLU A 42 2.04 -6.12 11.12
C GLU A 42 1.20 -4.88 10.96
N GLY A 43 0.10 -4.81 11.70
CA GLY A 43 -0.71 -3.60 11.77
C GLY A 43 -1.98 -3.65 10.95
N GLU A 44 -2.48 -2.49 10.60
CA GLU A 44 -3.79 -2.31 9.99
C GLU A 44 -3.85 -2.85 8.56
N GLY A 45 -5.02 -3.37 8.17
CA GLY A 45 -5.28 -3.73 6.77
C GLY A 45 -4.97 -5.17 6.42
N LYS A 46 -4.82 -6.04 7.41
CA LYS A 46 -4.55 -7.47 7.19
C LYS A 46 -3.38 -7.70 6.24
N PRO A 47 -2.19 -7.23 6.62
CA PRO A 47 -1.03 -7.36 5.73
C PRO A 47 -0.69 -8.82 5.44
N GLU A 48 -0.32 -9.08 4.20
CA GLU A 48 0.10 -10.41 3.80
C GLU A 48 1.18 -10.32 2.72
N ARG A 49 1.97 -11.38 2.65
CA ARG A 49 3.01 -11.51 1.63
C ARG A 49 2.36 -12.08 0.37
N LEU A 50 2.68 -11.49 -0.79
CA LEU A 50 2.16 -12.00 -2.04
C LEU A 50 2.92 -13.25 -2.46
N LYS A 51 2.19 -14.30 -2.86
CA LYS A 51 2.78 -15.61 -3.13
C LYS A 51 3.66 -15.63 -4.38
N HIS A 52 3.21 -14.96 -5.42
CA HIS A 52 3.87 -15.02 -6.72
C HIS A 52 4.67 -13.77 -7.05
N LYS A 53 4.80 -12.85 -6.11
CA LYS A 53 5.56 -11.62 -6.27
C LYS A 53 6.56 -11.51 -5.14
N ASN A 54 7.76 -11.98 -5.43
CA ASN A 54 8.80 -12.01 -4.41
C ASN A 54 9.12 -10.61 -3.89
N GLY A 55 9.04 -10.45 -2.57
CA GLY A 55 9.33 -9.17 -1.94
C GLY A 55 8.17 -8.18 -1.92
N GLU A 56 6.99 -8.58 -2.40
CA GLU A 56 5.82 -7.71 -2.37
C GLU A 56 4.81 -8.15 -1.32
N PHE A 57 4.10 -7.15 -0.80
CA PHE A 57 3.09 -7.34 0.24
C PHE A 57 1.83 -6.61 -0.15
N SER A 58 0.71 -6.97 0.47
CA SER A 58 -0.53 -6.21 0.25
C SER A 58 -1.26 -5.98 1.56
N ARG A 59 -2.01 -4.89 1.60
CA ARG A 59 -2.94 -4.58 2.68
C ARG A 59 -4.28 -4.22 2.08
N ARG A 60 -5.33 -4.57 2.79
CA ARG A 60 -6.68 -4.27 2.33
C ARG A 60 -7.01 -2.81 2.61
N ILE A 61 -7.40 -2.07 1.56
CA ILE A 61 -7.91 -0.72 1.70
C ILE A 61 -9.42 -0.80 1.98
N ASP A 62 -10.13 -1.54 1.15
CA ASP A 62 -11.55 -1.83 1.30
C ASP A 62 -11.86 -3.15 0.59
N ASN A 63 -13.13 -3.46 0.33
CA ASN A 63 -13.50 -4.74 -0.29
C ASN A 63 -13.03 -4.89 -1.71
N GLU A 64 -12.73 -3.79 -2.39
CA GLU A 64 -12.37 -3.80 -3.80
C GLU A 64 -10.94 -3.39 -4.07
N ASN A 65 -10.30 -2.68 -3.14
CA ASN A 65 -9.01 -2.07 -3.38
C ASN A 65 -7.96 -2.56 -2.41
N ARG A 66 -6.74 -2.73 -2.91
CA ARG A 66 -5.59 -3.14 -2.11
C ARG A 66 -4.42 -2.22 -2.31
N LEU A 67 -3.64 -2.07 -1.26
CA LEU A 67 -2.35 -1.38 -1.30
C LEU A 67 -1.28 -2.45 -1.49
N VAL A 68 -0.58 -2.38 -2.62
CA VAL A 68 0.52 -3.31 -2.91
C VAL A 68 1.83 -2.54 -2.77
N TYR A 69 2.77 -3.11 -2.03
CA TYR A 69 4.00 -2.40 -1.72
C TYR A 69 5.17 -3.35 -1.51
N GLU A 70 6.38 -2.80 -1.66
CA GLU A 70 7.61 -3.45 -1.24
C GLU A 70 8.14 -2.71 -0.02
N PHE A 71 8.95 -3.40 0.77
CA PHE A 71 9.56 -2.78 1.94
C PHE A 71 10.99 -3.30 2.06
N ALA A 72 11.95 -2.41 1.94
CA ALA A 72 13.36 -2.73 2.05
C ALA A 72 14.14 -1.49 2.47
N ASP A 73 15.15 -1.68 3.31
CA ASP A 73 16.02 -0.58 3.75
C ASP A 73 15.23 0.60 4.32
N ASP A 74 14.24 0.28 5.13
CA ASP A 74 13.36 1.28 5.77
C ASP A 74 12.67 2.18 4.75
N THR A 75 12.40 1.65 3.56
CA THR A 75 11.72 2.36 2.48
C THR A 75 10.50 1.56 2.05
N ILE A 76 9.36 2.25 1.98
CA ILE A 76 8.13 1.69 1.47
C ILE A 76 8.01 2.11 0.01
N ILE A 77 7.86 1.15 -0.89
CA ILE A 77 7.66 1.43 -2.31
C ILE A 77 6.23 1.07 -2.65
N VAL A 78 5.40 2.07 -2.92
CA VAL A 78 4.00 1.84 -3.27
C VAL A 78 3.92 1.45 -4.74
N LYS A 79 3.54 0.20 -5.00
CA LYS A 79 3.46 -0.34 -6.35
C LYS A 79 2.11 -0.06 -6.98
N ALA A 80 1.04 -0.15 -6.19
CA ALA A 80 -0.31 0.09 -6.65
C ALA A 80 -1.21 0.31 -5.44
N CYS A 81 -2.28 1.09 -5.60
CA CYS A 81 -3.22 1.26 -4.50
C CYS A 81 -4.66 1.41 -5.00
N ARG A 82 -4.96 0.81 -6.13
CA ARG A 82 -6.30 0.82 -6.69
C ARG A 82 -6.55 -0.52 -7.38
N GLY A 83 -7.72 -1.10 -7.12
CA GLY A 83 -8.11 -2.34 -7.73
C GLY A 83 -7.83 -3.55 -6.85
N HIS A 84 -8.37 -4.67 -7.28
CA HIS A 84 -8.20 -5.95 -6.60
C HIS A 84 -6.97 -6.63 -7.16
N TYR A 85 -6.15 -7.14 -6.27
CA TYR A 85 -4.92 -7.81 -6.67
C TYR A 85 -5.04 -9.29 -6.40
N ASP A 86 -5.03 -10.09 -7.45
CA ASP A 86 -5.04 -11.55 -7.34
C ASP A 86 -3.61 -12.06 -7.36
N ASP A 87 -3.27 -12.79 -6.32
CA ASP A 87 -1.93 -13.34 -6.18
C ASP A 87 -1.87 -14.76 -6.74
#